data_2c5bec4897306cec94ea534439f9dede
#
_entry.id   2c5bec4897306cec94ea534439f9dede
#
_cell.length_a   1.000
_cell.length_b   1.000
_cell.length_c   1.000
_cell.angle_alpha   90.00
_cell.angle_beta   90.00
_cell.angle_gamma   90.00
#
_symmetry.space_group_name_H-M   'P 1'
#
loop_
_entity.id
_entity.type
_entity.pdbx_description
1 polymer ?
#
loop_
_entity_poly.entity_id
_entity_poly.type
_entity_poly.pdbx_seq_one_letter_code
_entity_poly.pdbx_strand_id
1 'polypeptide(L)'
;MSSTDEATLHDELRQVIDRMNDTWVKGHPEQLEAFFSEDIVIVAPDFVHRAKGRDAAVASYAEFCSQAMIRDLKIGEPSIDVFGNAAVATYDYEISYEMGGEQFNDTGRDLFVFIRENDKWQAAWRTMIIPQEEKVN
;
A
#
# COMPACT_ATOMS: atom_id res chain seq x y z
N MET A 1 -14.44 -6.31 29.57
CA MET A 1 -14.66 -5.50 28.39
C MET A 1 -13.33 -4.96 27.91
N SER A 2 -12.85 -5.50 26.88
CA SER A 2 -11.66 -4.91 26.32
C SER A 2 -12.11 -3.99 25.20
N SER A 3 -12.03 -2.75 25.44
CA SER A 3 -11.99 -1.87 24.31
C SER A 3 -10.52 -1.88 23.87
N THR A 4 -10.30 -2.41 22.72
CA THR A 4 -9.07 -2.12 22.05
C THR A 4 -9.14 -0.62 21.79
N ASP A 5 -8.36 0.14 22.50
CA ASP A 5 -8.41 1.56 22.32
C ASP A 5 -7.89 1.91 20.92
N GLU A 6 -8.26 3.08 20.48
CA GLU A 6 -7.93 3.56 19.13
C GLU A 6 -6.43 3.62 18.92
N ALA A 7 -5.66 4.00 19.94
CA ALA A 7 -4.21 4.08 19.84
C ALA A 7 -3.57 2.71 19.57
N THR A 8 -4.09 1.65 20.17
CA THR A 8 -3.60 0.29 19.93
C THR A 8 -3.91 -0.14 18.49
N LEU A 9 -5.10 0.17 17.97
CA LEU A 9 -5.47 -0.15 16.60
C LEU A 9 -4.60 0.61 15.60
N HIS A 10 -4.29 1.86 15.88
CA HIS A 10 -3.38 2.66 15.05
C HIS A 10 -2.00 2.01 14.98
N ASP A 11 -1.46 1.58 16.13
CA ASP A 11 -0.14 0.92 16.19
C ASP A 11 -0.14 -0.39 15.41
N GLU A 12 -1.20 -1.19 15.54
CA GLU A 12 -1.33 -2.44 14.80
C GLU A 12 -1.33 -2.19 13.29
N LEU A 13 -2.11 -1.21 12.83
CA LEU A 13 -2.18 -0.86 11.41
C LEU A 13 -0.88 -0.31 10.88
N ARG A 14 -0.20 0.53 11.67
CA ARG A 14 1.09 1.06 11.29
C ARG A 14 2.10 -0.07 11.08
N GLN A 15 2.11 -1.07 11.95
CA GLN A 15 2.99 -2.22 11.80
C GLN A 15 2.63 -3.06 10.59
N VAL A 16 1.34 -3.20 10.29
CA VAL A 16 0.90 -3.89 9.08
C VAL A 16 1.40 -3.17 7.84
N ILE A 17 1.27 -1.85 7.79
CA ILE A 17 1.74 -1.02 6.67
C ILE A 17 3.25 -1.19 6.49
N ASP A 18 4.01 -1.10 7.57
CA ASP A 18 5.47 -1.23 7.51
C ASP A 18 5.89 -2.61 7.01
N ARG A 19 5.29 -3.67 7.54
CA ARG A 19 5.62 -5.04 7.12
C ARG A 19 5.20 -5.33 5.69
N MET A 20 4.04 -4.84 5.28
CA MET A 20 3.55 -4.99 3.93
C MET A 20 4.52 -4.36 2.93
N ASN A 21 4.92 -3.13 3.18
CA ASN A 21 5.84 -2.43 2.29
C ASN A 21 7.23 -3.07 2.28
N ASP A 22 7.75 -3.46 3.44
CA ASP A 22 9.03 -4.17 3.52
C ASP A 22 9.01 -5.45 2.68
N THR A 23 7.91 -6.17 2.70
CA THR A 23 7.77 -7.45 2.02
C THR A 23 8.03 -7.33 0.52
N TRP A 24 7.37 -6.39 -0.15
CA TRP A 24 7.55 -6.26 -1.59
C TRP A 24 8.83 -5.51 -1.96
N VAL A 25 9.26 -4.57 -1.13
CA VAL A 25 10.51 -3.82 -1.36
C VAL A 25 11.73 -4.74 -1.29
N LYS A 26 11.70 -5.71 -0.40
CA LYS A 26 12.79 -6.69 -0.25
C LYS A 26 12.78 -7.80 -1.30
N GLY A 27 11.83 -7.76 -2.23
CA GLY A 27 11.78 -8.70 -3.34
C GLY A 27 10.93 -9.93 -3.11
N HIS A 28 9.95 -9.86 -2.21
CA HIS A 28 9.04 -10.95 -1.91
C HIS A 28 7.57 -10.56 -2.13
N PRO A 29 7.20 -10.03 -3.32
CA PRO A 29 5.82 -9.58 -3.54
C PRO A 29 4.79 -10.69 -3.41
N GLU A 30 5.17 -11.95 -3.64
CA GLU A 30 4.27 -13.09 -3.47
C GLU A 30 3.79 -13.24 -2.04
N GLN A 31 4.55 -12.74 -1.07
CA GLN A 31 4.18 -12.79 0.34
C GLN A 31 3.14 -11.75 0.73
N LEU A 32 2.81 -10.82 -0.18
CA LEU A 32 1.73 -9.86 0.04
C LEU A 32 0.36 -10.53 0.19
N GLU A 33 0.26 -11.76 -0.26
CA GLU A 33 -0.94 -12.58 -0.07
C GLU A 33 -1.42 -12.55 1.38
N ALA A 34 -0.51 -12.53 2.35
CA ALA A 34 -0.86 -12.51 3.76
C ALA A 34 -1.50 -11.19 4.22
N PHE A 35 -1.26 -10.11 3.47
CA PHE A 35 -1.73 -8.78 3.84
C PHE A 35 -2.96 -8.32 3.06
N PHE A 36 -3.35 -9.06 2.02
CA PHE A 36 -4.44 -8.68 1.14
C PHE A 36 -5.66 -9.55 1.42
N SER A 37 -6.83 -8.92 1.47
CA SER A 37 -8.07 -9.69 1.54
C SER A 37 -8.31 -10.40 0.20
N GLU A 38 -9.11 -11.47 0.23
CA GLU A 38 -9.41 -12.25 -0.97
C GLU A 38 -10.01 -11.38 -2.07
N ASP A 39 -10.84 -10.41 -1.70
CA ASP A 39 -11.59 -9.56 -2.63
C ASP A 39 -10.97 -8.17 -2.80
N ILE A 40 -9.70 -8.01 -2.47
CA ILE A 40 -9.05 -6.71 -2.59
C ILE A 40 -9.19 -6.12 -4.00
N VAL A 41 -9.36 -4.81 -4.07
CA VAL A 41 -9.35 -4.08 -5.34
C VAL A 41 -8.25 -3.03 -5.29
N ILE A 42 -7.36 -3.06 -6.27
CA ILE A 42 -6.36 -2.01 -6.47
C ILE A 42 -6.82 -1.17 -7.65
N VAL A 43 -6.92 0.12 -7.43
CA VAL A 43 -7.38 1.08 -8.44
C VAL A 43 -6.18 1.91 -8.87
N ALA A 44 -5.95 1.99 -10.17
CA ALA A 44 -4.87 2.81 -10.72
C ALA A 44 -5.14 4.30 -10.46
N PRO A 45 -4.11 5.17 -10.54
CA PRO A 45 -4.32 6.60 -10.31
C PRO A 45 -5.34 7.25 -11.25
N ASP A 46 -5.63 6.64 -12.40
CA ASP A 46 -6.65 7.13 -13.32
C ASP A 46 -8.09 6.81 -12.87
N PHE A 47 -8.26 6.01 -11.82
CA PHE A 47 -9.54 5.53 -11.30
C PHE A 47 -10.35 4.69 -12.30
N VAL A 48 -9.72 4.26 -13.38
CA VAL A 48 -10.37 3.45 -14.44
C VAL A 48 -9.86 2.02 -14.43
N HIS A 49 -8.54 1.85 -14.42
CA HIS A 49 -7.94 0.53 -14.43
C HIS A 49 -7.94 -0.07 -13.03
N ARG A 50 -8.35 -1.35 -12.93
CA ARG A 50 -8.48 -2.04 -11.65
C ARG A 50 -7.89 -3.43 -11.70
N ALA A 51 -7.24 -3.81 -10.62
CA ALA A 51 -6.87 -5.20 -10.36
C ALA A 51 -7.82 -5.71 -9.29
N LYS A 52 -8.64 -6.70 -9.62
CA LYS A 52 -9.63 -7.25 -8.71
C LYS A 52 -9.21 -8.63 -8.22
N GLY A 53 -9.24 -8.82 -6.91
CA GLY A 53 -8.90 -10.06 -6.27
C GLY A 53 -7.45 -10.12 -5.85
N ARG A 54 -7.18 -10.97 -4.86
CA ARG A 54 -5.86 -11.11 -4.25
C ARG A 54 -4.78 -11.47 -5.27
N ASP A 55 -5.05 -12.43 -6.14
CA ASP A 55 -4.05 -12.89 -7.10
C ASP A 55 -3.66 -11.78 -8.07
N ALA A 56 -4.64 -11.04 -8.58
CA ALA A 56 -4.37 -9.92 -9.48
C ALA A 56 -3.62 -8.79 -8.78
N ALA A 57 -3.96 -8.54 -7.52
CA ALA A 57 -3.29 -7.51 -6.72
C ALA A 57 -1.83 -7.88 -6.47
N VAL A 58 -1.56 -9.12 -6.07
CA VAL A 58 -0.20 -9.60 -5.86
C VAL A 58 0.59 -9.55 -7.18
N ALA A 59 -0.04 -9.96 -8.28
CA ALA A 59 0.60 -9.95 -9.60
C ALA A 59 1.00 -8.53 -10.02
N SER A 60 0.22 -7.52 -9.68
CA SER A 60 0.56 -6.13 -10.03
C SER A 60 1.84 -5.68 -9.34
N TYR A 61 2.06 -6.05 -8.09
CA TYR A 61 3.29 -5.77 -7.38
C TYR A 61 4.45 -6.60 -7.93
N ALA A 62 4.21 -7.87 -8.22
CA ALA A 62 5.24 -8.76 -8.76
C ALA A 62 5.74 -8.27 -10.11
N GLU A 63 4.86 -7.76 -10.95
CA GLU A 63 5.23 -7.22 -12.25
C GLU A 63 6.18 -6.02 -12.09
N PHE A 64 5.86 -5.10 -11.20
CA PHE A 64 6.73 -3.95 -10.93
C PHE A 64 8.09 -4.42 -10.40
N CYS A 65 8.09 -5.33 -9.43
CA CYS A 65 9.32 -5.85 -8.84
C CYS A 65 10.19 -6.61 -9.85
N SER A 66 9.58 -7.21 -10.88
CA SER A 66 10.34 -7.93 -11.90
C SER A 66 11.07 -7.00 -12.87
N GLN A 67 10.58 -5.77 -13.01
CA GLN A 67 11.12 -4.80 -13.96
C GLN A 67 12.00 -3.75 -13.29
N ALA A 68 11.77 -3.48 -12.02
CA ALA A 68 12.44 -2.41 -11.30
C ALA A 68 13.38 -2.97 -10.24
N MET A 69 14.56 -2.35 -10.12
CA MET A 69 15.44 -2.59 -8.97
C MET A 69 15.13 -1.51 -7.95
N ILE A 70 14.46 -1.88 -6.88
CA ILE A 70 14.05 -0.92 -5.86
C ILE A 70 15.23 -0.62 -4.96
N ARG A 71 15.57 0.66 -4.85
CA ARG A 71 16.69 1.13 -4.04
C ARG A 71 16.25 1.50 -2.64
N ASP A 72 15.13 2.22 -2.54
CA ASP A 72 14.65 2.72 -1.26
C ASP A 72 13.18 3.11 -1.38
N LEU A 73 12.46 2.87 -0.31
CA LEU A 73 11.09 3.37 -0.15
C LEU A 73 11.01 4.05 1.20
N LYS A 74 10.62 5.33 1.19
CA LYS A 74 10.36 6.10 2.40
C LYS A 74 8.89 6.40 2.47
N ILE A 75 8.29 6.21 3.62
CA ILE A 75 6.90 6.58 3.84
C ILE A 75 6.83 7.58 5.00
N GLY A 76 5.91 8.51 4.89
CA GLY A 76 5.61 9.43 5.98
C GLY A 76 4.77 8.75 7.05
N GLU A 77 4.53 9.45 8.13
CA GLU A 77 3.68 8.94 9.20
C GLU A 77 2.26 8.76 8.68
N PRO A 78 1.68 7.53 8.74
CA PRO A 78 0.34 7.32 8.24
C PRO A 78 -0.73 8.07 9.05
N SER A 79 -1.71 8.63 8.33
CA SER A 79 -2.95 9.08 8.94
C SER A 79 -3.93 7.92 8.90
N ILE A 80 -4.45 7.54 10.05
CA ILE A 80 -5.28 6.35 10.19
C ILE A 80 -6.59 6.72 10.87
N ASP A 81 -7.71 6.39 10.23
CA ASP A 81 -9.05 6.56 10.79
C ASP A 81 -9.71 5.19 10.91
N VAL A 82 -10.16 4.85 12.10
CA VAL A 82 -10.73 3.54 12.38
C VAL A 82 -12.25 3.64 12.55
N PHE A 83 -12.97 2.78 11.85
CA PHE A 83 -14.43 2.70 11.87
C PHE A 83 -14.85 1.25 12.13
N GLY A 84 -14.88 0.85 13.40
CA GLY A 84 -15.20 -0.53 13.75
C GLY A 84 -14.20 -1.52 13.17
N ASN A 85 -14.64 -2.37 12.26
CA ASN A 85 -13.78 -3.36 11.60
C ASN A 85 -13.15 -2.86 10.31
N ALA A 86 -13.25 -1.57 10.03
CA ALA A 86 -12.65 -0.96 8.86
C ALA A 86 -11.74 0.20 9.28
N ALA A 87 -10.75 0.48 8.45
CA ALA A 87 -9.87 1.62 8.67
C ALA A 87 -9.42 2.18 7.34
N VAL A 88 -9.21 3.48 7.32
CA VAL A 88 -8.65 4.18 6.16
C VAL A 88 -7.29 4.69 6.56
N ALA A 89 -6.28 4.40 5.77
CA ALA A 89 -4.91 4.85 6.02
C ALA A 89 -4.37 5.55 4.79
N THR A 90 -3.76 6.71 5.01
CA THR A 90 -3.08 7.44 3.94
C THR A 90 -1.69 7.80 4.41
N TYR A 91 -0.73 7.79 3.48
CA TYR A 91 0.63 8.23 3.77
C TYR A 91 1.31 8.68 2.48
N ASP A 92 2.22 9.64 2.63
CA ASP A 92 3.06 10.06 1.51
C ASP A 92 4.18 9.04 1.33
N TYR A 93 4.61 8.83 0.09
CA TYR A 93 5.74 7.94 -0.17
C TYR A 93 6.71 8.60 -1.14
N GLU A 94 7.96 8.17 -1.03
CA GLU A 94 9.02 8.48 -1.98
C GLU A 94 9.72 7.17 -2.30
N ILE A 95 9.75 6.79 -3.56
CA ILE A 95 10.38 5.56 -3.99
C ILE A 95 11.48 5.86 -5.00
N SER A 96 12.66 5.28 -4.76
CA SER A 96 13.80 5.37 -5.67
C SER A 96 14.04 3.99 -6.26
N TYR A 97 14.11 3.91 -7.57
CA TYR A 97 14.30 2.63 -8.25
C TYR A 97 14.98 2.83 -9.60
N GLU A 98 15.50 1.73 -10.15
CA GLU A 98 16.09 1.68 -11.46
C GLU A 98 15.25 0.77 -12.34
N MET A 99 14.97 1.21 -13.56
CA MET A 99 14.21 0.42 -14.52
C MET A 99 14.71 0.75 -15.92
N GLY A 100 15.01 -0.30 -16.70
CA GLY A 100 15.49 -0.10 -18.06
C GLY A 100 16.78 0.70 -18.16
N GLY A 101 17.63 0.64 -17.14
CA GLY A 101 18.91 1.37 -17.11
C GLY A 101 18.77 2.82 -16.66
N GLU A 102 17.58 3.29 -16.36
CA GLU A 102 17.34 4.65 -15.88
C GLU A 102 16.97 4.65 -14.40
N GLN A 103 17.36 5.72 -13.72
CA GLN A 103 17.01 5.89 -12.30
C GLN A 103 15.79 6.81 -12.18
N PHE A 104 14.87 6.42 -11.30
CA PHE A 104 13.64 7.15 -11.05
C PHE A 104 13.52 7.46 -9.57
N ASN A 105 12.90 8.58 -9.28
CA ASN A 105 12.53 8.96 -7.92
C ASN A 105 11.11 9.51 -7.99
N ASP A 106 10.15 8.70 -7.58
CA ASP A 106 8.73 9.05 -7.67
C ASP A 106 8.17 9.32 -6.29
N THR A 107 7.28 10.29 -6.22
CA THR A 107 6.54 10.61 -5.01
C THR A 107 5.05 10.48 -5.26
N GLY A 108 4.32 10.23 -4.20
CA GLY A 108 2.87 10.14 -4.28
C GLY A 108 2.28 9.91 -2.90
N ARG A 109 1.00 9.57 -2.89
CA ARG A 109 0.28 9.25 -1.66
C ARG A 109 -0.46 7.95 -1.86
N ASP A 110 -0.30 7.01 -0.92
CA ASP A 110 -1.10 5.79 -0.88
C ASP A 110 -2.35 6.03 -0.05
N LEU A 111 -3.44 5.44 -0.52
CA LEU A 111 -4.69 5.37 0.23
C LEU A 111 -5.10 3.92 0.30
N PHE A 112 -5.19 3.38 1.51
CA PHE A 112 -5.61 2.00 1.77
C PHE A 112 -6.88 1.99 2.61
N VAL A 113 -7.78 1.05 2.28
CA VAL A 113 -8.86 0.67 3.17
C VAL A 113 -8.53 -0.72 3.69
N PHE A 114 -8.46 -0.85 5.00
CA PHE A 114 -8.21 -2.13 5.67
C PHE A 114 -9.50 -2.64 6.29
N ILE A 115 -9.67 -3.95 6.31
CA ILE A 115 -10.74 -4.60 7.04
C ILE A 115 -10.14 -5.55 8.06
N ARG A 116 -10.82 -5.71 9.19
CA ARG A 116 -10.36 -6.60 10.25
C ARG A 116 -11.29 -7.80 10.31
N GLU A 117 -10.72 -8.98 10.07
CA GLU A 117 -11.42 -10.25 10.18
C GLU A 117 -10.54 -11.21 10.95
N ASN A 118 -11.13 -11.95 11.89
CA ASN A 118 -10.39 -12.92 12.72
C ASN A 118 -9.18 -12.29 13.39
N ASP A 119 -9.37 -11.08 13.94
CA ASP A 119 -8.34 -10.29 14.61
C ASP A 119 -7.15 -9.92 13.74
N LYS A 120 -7.34 -9.93 12.41
CA LYS A 120 -6.29 -9.65 11.47
C LYS A 120 -6.72 -8.54 10.51
N TRP A 121 -5.88 -7.52 10.38
CA TRP A 121 -6.11 -6.45 9.41
C TRP A 121 -5.58 -6.87 8.04
N GLN A 122 -6.40 -6.70 7.02
CA GLN A 122 -6.02 -6.97 5.64
C GLN A 122 -6.47 -5.82 4.75
N ALA A 123 -5.66 -5.50 3.74
CA ALA A 123 -6.01 -4.47 2.78
C ALA A 123 -7.15 -4.96 1.89
N ALA A 124 -8.20 -4.15 1.78
CA ALA A 124 -9.37 -4.48 0.96
C ALA A 124 -9.48 -3.58 -0.27
N TRP A 125 -8.84 -2.42 -0.25
CA TRP A 125 -8.89 -1.47 -1.36
C TRP A 125 -7.66 -0.57 -1.30
N ARG A 126 -7.12 -0.25 -2.46
CA ARG A 126 -5.94 0.61 -2.51
C ARG A 126 -5.94 1.45 -3.78
N THR A 127 -5.54 2.71 -3.66
CA THR A 127 -5.17 3.53 -4.81
C THR A 127 -3.97 4.39 -4.48
N MET A 128 -3.33 4.92 -5.51
CA MET A 128 -2.27 5.91 -5.37
C MET A 128 -2.76 7.23 -5.92
N ILE A 129 -2.38 8.29 -5.24
CA ILE A 129 -2.64 9.66 -5.71
C ILE A 129 -1.30 10.23 -6.15
N ILE A 130 -1.18 10.52 -7.44
CA ILE A 130 0.05 11.07 -7.99
C ILE A 130 -0.08 12.59 -8.00
N PRO A 131 0.89 13.32 -7.45
CA PRO A 131 0.85 14.78 -7.49
C PRO A 131 0.86 15.25 -8.93
N GLN A 132 0.03 16.24 -9.23
CA GLN A 132 0.09 16.88 -10.54
C GLN A 132 1.35 17.74 -10.57
N GLU A 133 2.14 17.57 -11.62
CA GLU A 133 3.25 18.48 -11.84
C GLU A 133 2.69 19.86 -12.13
N GLU A 134 3.10 20.83 -11.30
CA GLU A 134 2.81 22.22 -11.64
C GLU A 134 3.62 22.57 -12.86
N LYS A 135 2.92 22.85 -13.95
CA LYS A 135 3.59 23.42 -15.09
C LYS A 135 3.94 24.86 -14.75
N VAL A 136 5.19 25.06 -14.49
CA VAL A 136 5.72 26.43 -14.39
C VAL A 136 5.91 26.90 -15.82
N ASN A 137 5.14 27.84 -16.20
CA ASN A 137 5.34 28.53 -17.47
C ASN A 137 6.38 29.62 -17.31
#